data_a5e49974a29e0e630f6fbe8b3795c5b5
#
_entry.id   a5e49974a29e0e630f6fbe8b3795c5b5
#
_cell.length_a   1.000
_cell.length_b   1.000
_cell.length_c   1.000
_cell.angle_alpha   90.00
_cell.angle_beta   90.00
_cell.angle_gamma   90.00
#
_symmetry.space_group_name_H-M   'P 1'
#
loop_
_entity.id
_entity.type
_entity.pdbx_description
1 polymer ?
#
loop_
_entity_poly.entity_id
_entity_poly.type
_entity_poly.pdbx_seq_one_letter_code
_entity_poly.pdbx_strand_id
1 'polypeptide(L)'
;MAKAEYRSAIRSRKLINEALAELLQEKPLEKITVTDVENRAQINRGTFYAHYADIPAVINRTVEHMFCRIRDALAQQQYPLEELPGVLLNQIQRMLEDEDIFFGRVANSHVARQMGQQLCRILLEYLLAHEQEYGLSSYEDYELKIRFCVGGLSQLYQDWFAGELHCTMEEFNQKMERIVVSTMH
;
A
#
# COMPACT_ATOMS: atom_id res chain seq x y z
N MET A 1 31.11 -10.28 -0.96
CA MET A 1 30.73 -9.30 0.08
C MET A 1 29.37 -8.67 -0.25
N ALA A 2 29.15 -7.95 -1.34
CA ALA A 2 27.87 -7.27 -1.65
C ALA A 2 26.59 -8.14 -1.56
N LYS A 3 26.61 -9.40 -1.98
CA LYS A 3 25.43 -10.28 -1.94
C LYS A 3 25.04 -10.73 -0.51
N ALA A 4 25.99 -10.86 0.39
CA ALA A 4 25.74 -11.19 1.79
C ALA A 4 25.22 -9.98 2.56
N GLU A 5 25.79 -8.80 2.33
CA GLU A 5 25.30 -7.52 2.90
C GLU A 5 23.88 -7.19 2.42
N TYR A 6 23.57 -7.43 1.14
CA TYR A 6 22.22 -7.24 0.59
C TYR A 6 21.20 -8.17 1.27
N ARG A 7 21.53 -9.44 1.47
CA ARG A 7 20.64 -10.40 2.18
C ARG A 7 20.45 -10.03 3.65
N SER A 8 21.52 -9.56 4.32
CA SER A 8 21.43 -9.09 5.71
C SER A 8 20.52 -7.86 5.82
N ALA A 9 20.64 -6.90 4.89
CA ALA A 9 19.82 -5.70 4.86
C ALA A 9 18.32 -6.02 4.63
N ILE A 10 18.00 -6.97 3.75
CA ILE A 10 16.60 -7.43 3.54
C ILE A 10 16.07 -8.05 4.83
N ARG A 11 16.84 -8.96 5.45
CA ARG A 11 16.42 -9.61 6.70
C ARG A 11 16.17 -8.62 7.81
N SER A 12 17.06 -7.64 8.00
CA SER A 12 16.89 -6.62 9.03
C SER A 12 15.64 -5.77 8.82
N ARG A 13 15.36 -5.37 7.58
CA ARG A 13 14.13 -4.62 7.24
C ARG A 13 12.87 -5.44 7.53
N LYS A 14 12.88 -6.73 7.20
CA LYS A 14 11.77 -7.64 7.49
C LYS A 14 11.53 -7.70 8.99
N LEU A 15 12.55 -7.92 9.80
CA LEU A 15 12.44 -7.97 11.26
C LEU A 15 11.92 -6.64 11.85
N ILE A 16 12.37 -5.49 11.34
CA ILE A 16 11.87 -4.18 11.76
C ILE A 16 10.38 -4.03 11.46
N ASN A 17 9.95 -4.39 10.25
CA ASN A 17 8.55 -4.30 9.83
C ASN A 17 7.66 -5.23 10.65
N GLU A 18 8.07 -6.47 10.89
CA GLU A 18 7.35 -7.43 11.73
C GLU A 18 7.19 -6.91 13.15
N ALA A 19 8.28 -6.46 13.76
CA ALA A 19 8.27 -5.90 15.11
C ALA A 19 7.35 -4.66 15.22
N LEU A 20 7.39 -3.77 14.24
CA LEU A 20 6.53 -2.59 14.22
C LEU A 20 5.05 -2.98 14.05
N ALA A 21 4.75 -3.95 13.18
CA ALA A 21 3.38 -4.45 12.99
C ALA A 21 2.80 -5.06 14.27
N GLU A 22 3.59 -5.83 15.02
CA GLU A 22 3.18 -6.37 16.32
C GLU A 22 2.94 -5.26 17.35
N LEU A 23 3.86 -4.30 17.46
CA LEU A 23 3.75 -3.18 18.40
C LEU A 23 2.54 -2.30 18.14
N LEU A 24 2.13 -2.14 16.87
CA LEU A 24 0.94 -1.38 16.48
C LEU A 24 -0.37 -2.07 16.90
N GLN A 25 -0.35 -3.36 17.19
CA GLN A 25 -1.50 -4.06 17.79
C GLN A 25 -1.60 -3.82 19.30
N GLU A 26 -0.50 -3.45 19.94
CA GLU A 26 -0.43 -3.26 21.39
C GLU A 26 -0.59 -1.80 21.80
N LYS A 27 -0.11 -0.85 20.98
CA LYS A 27 -0.12 0.58 21.31
C LYS A 27 -0.12 1.49 20.08
N PRO A 28 -0.63 2.72 20.21
CA PRO A 28 -0.66 3.67 19.11
C PRO A 28 0.75 4.06 18.65
N LEU A 29 0.88 4.43 17.37
CA LEU A 29 2.14 4.74 16.70
C LEU A 29 2.98 5.77 17.46
N GLU A 30 2.34 6.80 18.00
CA GLU A 30 2.98 7.93 18.69
C GLU A 30 3.67 7.50 20.00
N LYS A 31 3.32 6.31 20.51
CA LYS A 31 3.92 5.72 21.70
C LYS A 31 4.98 4.66 21.39
N ILE A 32 5.18 4.32 20.12
CA ILE A 32 6.20 3.36 19.70
C ILE A 32 7.53 4.09 19.54
N THR A 33 8.53 3.59 20.24
CA THR A 33 9.90 4.11 20.16
C THR A 33 10.81 3.19 19.37
N VAL A 34 11.93 3.71 18.89
CA VAL A 34 12.96 2.90 18.23
C VAL A 34 13.44 1.78 19.17
N THR A 35 13.56 2.05 20.47
CA THR A 35 13.95 1.06 21.47
C THR A 35 12.93 -0.09 21.59
N ASP A 36 11.63 0.19 21.46
CA ASP A 36 10.62 -0.87 21.43
C ASP A 36 10.83 -1.80 20.23
N VAL A 37 11.09 -1.21 19.06
CA VAL A 37 11.33 -1.98 17.82
C VAL A 37 12.64 -2.76 17.91
N GLU A 38 13.72 -2.15 18.44
CA GLU A 38 15.00 -2.83 18.64
C GLU A 38 14.83 -4.08 19.51
N ASN A 39 14.14 -3.95 20.63
CA ASN A 39 13.90 -5.04 21.56
C ASN A 39 13.03 -6.14 20.95
N ARG A 40 11.96 -5.77 20.26
CA ARG A 40 11.03 -6.71 19.62
C ARG A 40 11.67 -7.44 18.44
N ALA A 41 12.39 -6.72 17.59
CA ALA A 41 13.09 -7.27 16.42
C ALA A 41 14.40 -7.99 16.79
N GLN A 42 14.86 -7.88 18.04
CA GLN A 42 16.16 -8.40 18.50
C GLN A 42 17.33 -7.89 17.63
N ILE A 43 17.33 -6.61 17.31
CA ILE A 43 18.39 -5.92 16.59
C ILE A 43 19.04 -4.85 17.45
N ASN A 44 20.24 -4.44 17.10
CA ASN A 44 20.88 -3.31 17.75
C ASN A 44 20.49 -1.96 17.11
N ARG A 45 20.70 -0.88 17.86
CA ARG A 45 20.37 0.49 17.45
C ARG A 45 21.02 0.89 16.12
N GLY A 46 22.26 0.50 15.90
CA GLY A 46 22.97 0.75 14.66
C GLY A 46 22.30 0.08 13.45
N THR A 47 21.77 -1.12 13.64
CA THR A 47 21.02 -1.84 12.59
C THR A 47 19.74 -1.11 12.23
N PHE A 48 18.98 -0.57 13.19
CA PHE A 48 17.80 0.24 12.91
C PHE A 48 18.16 1.48 12.08
N TYR A 49 19.09 2.29 12.58
CA TYR A 49 19.48 3.54 11.93
C TYR A 49 20.24 3.36 10.61
N ALA A 50 20.76 2.18 10.31
CA ALA A 50 21.30 1.85 8.99
C ALA A 50 20.20 1.76 7.91
N HIS A 51 18.91 1.58 8.32
CA HIS A 51 17.78 1.43 7.41
C HIS A 51 16.79 2.59 7.46
N TYR A 52 16.53 3.16 8.65
CA TYR A 52 15.49 4.14 8.87
C TYR A 52 15.94 5.23 9.84
N ALA A 53 15.56 6.47 9.56
CA ALA A 53 15.87 7.61 10.44
C ALA A 53 15.03 7.58 11.73
N ASP A 54 13.78 7.14 11.64
CA ASP A 54 12.80 7.11 12.72
C ASP A 54 11.67 6.11 12.39
N ILE A 55 10.68 5.99 13.29
CA ILE A 55 9.53 5.11 13.07
C ILE A 55 8.64 5.56 11.89
N PRO A 56 8.31 6.86 11.70
CA PRO A 56 7.61 7.32 10.51
C PRO A 56 8.32 6.95 9.20
N ALA A 57 9.65 6.94 9.16
CA ALA A 57 10.41 6.54 7.98
C ALA A 57 10.17 5.07 7.58
N VAL A 58 9.92 4.19 8.53
CA VAL A 58 9.55 2.78 8.25
C VAL A 58 8.24 2.73 7.46
N ILE A 59 7.22 3.48 7.90
CA ILE A 59 5.91 3.54 7.27
C ILE A 59 5.99 4.15 5.88
N ASN A 60 6.64 5.32 5.76
CA ASN A 60 6.81 5.99 4.48
C ASN A 60 7.50 5.10 3.45
N ARG A 61 8.54 4.39 3.87
CA ARG A 61 9.26 3.45 2.99
C ARG A 61 8.40 2.29 2.52
N THR A 62 7.51 1.81 3.38
CA THR A 62 6.57 0.74 3.02
C THR A 62 5.57 1.25 1.97
N VAL A 63 5.00 2.44 2.16
CA VAL A 63 4.08 3.06 1.18
C VAL A 63 4.78 3.31 -0.16
N GLU A 64 6.02 3.83 -0.15
CA GLU A 64 6.82 4.00 -1.36
C GLU A 64 7.04 2.67 -2.09
N HIS A 65 7.36 1.60 -1.35
CA HIS A 65 7.56 0.27 -1.94
C HIS A 65 6.27 -0.28 -2.56
N MET A 66 5.13 -0.09 -1.90
CA MET A 66 3.82 -0.44 -2.45
C MET A 66 3.55 0.30 -3.76
N PHE A 67 3.76 1.61 -3.77
CA PHE A 67 3.57 2.42 -4.97
C PHE A 67 4.51 1.99 -6.11
N CYS A 68 5.79 1.73 -5.82
CA CYS A 68 6.73 1.24 -6.84
C CYS A 68 6.24 -0.08 -7.47
N ARG A 69 5.73 -1.02 -6.67
CA ARG A 69 5.18 -2.28 -7.21
C ARG A 69 3.98 -2.06 -8.11
N ILE A 70 3.08 -1.15 -7.75
CA ILE A 70 1.92 -0.78 -8.59
C ILE A 70 2.41 -0.14 -9.89
N ARG A 71 3.26 0.87 -9.80
CA ARG A 71 3.84 1.55 -10.97
C ARG A 71 4.56 0.57 -11.91
N ASP A 72 5.40 -0.31 -11.35
CA ASP A 72 6.14 -1.27 -12.14
C ASP A 72 5.20 -2.29 -12.83
N ALA A 73 4.10 -2.66 -12.18
CA ALA A 73 3.06 -3.50 -12.80
C ALA A 73 2.36 -2.77 -13.97
N LEU A 74 2.07 -1.49 -13.81
CA LEU A 74 1.47 -0.67 -14.88
C LEU A 74 2.44 -0.43 -16.05
N ALA A 75 3.72 -0.29 -15.78
CA ALA A 75 4.75 -0.03 -16.80
C ALA A 75 5.13 -1.27 -17.64
N GLN A 76 4.72 -2.48 -17.24
CA GLN A 76 5.07 -3.71 -17.97
C GLN A 76 4.38 -3.82 -19.32
N GLN A 77 3.20 -3.27 -19.46
CA GLN A 77 2.45 -3.19 -20.72
C GLN A 77 1.42 -2.07 -20.68
N GLN A 78 1.01 -1.59 -21.85
CA GLN A 78 -0.14 -0.69 -21.94
C GLN A 78 -1.43 -1.49 -21.73
N TYR A 79 -2.19 -1.10 -20.71
CA TYR A 79 -3.51 -1.68 -20.44
C TYR A 79 -4.60 -0.79 -21.04
N PRO A 80 -5.63 -1.36 -21.70
CA PRO A 80 -6.85 -0.62 -21.97
C PRO A 80 -7.42 -0.04 -20.66
N LEU A 81 -8.06 1.11 -20.73
CA LEU A 81 -8.58 1.77 -19.52
C LEU A 81 -9.56 0.88 -18.75
N GLU A 82 -10.34 0.06 -19.46
CA GLU A 82 -11.29 -0.87 -18.85
C GLU A 82 -10.61 -1.98 -18.02
N GLU A 83 -9.38 -2.35 -18.36
CA GLU A 83 -8.60 -3.37 -17.63
C GLU A 83 -7.79 -2.77 -16.47
N LEU A 84 -7.51 -1.46 -16.52
CA LEU A 84 -6.66 -0.79 -15.54
C LEU A 84 -7.14 -0.95 -14.08
N PRO A 85 -8.45 -0.84 -13.76
CA PRO A 85 -8.95 -1.08 -12.42
C PRO A 85 -8.66 -2.50 -11.91
N GLY A 86 -8.88 -3.51 -12.74
CA GLY A 86 -8.60 -4.90 -12.40
C GLY A 86 -7.12 -5.15 -12.12
N VAL A 87 -6.23 -4.58 -12.93
CA VAL A 87 -4.77 -4.66 -12.72
C VAL A 87 -4.38 -4.05 -11.39
N LEU A 88 -4.89 -2.86 -11.07
CA LEU A 88 -4.60 -2.16 -9.82
C LEU A 88 -5.12 -2.94 -8.60
N LEU A 89 -6.36 -3.40 -8.63
CA LEU A 89 -6.99 -4.15 -7.54
C LEU A 89 -6.30 -5.49 -7.30
N ASN A 90 -5.94 -6.22 -8.37
CA ASN A 90 -5.17 -7.45 -8.27
C ASN A 90 -3.77 -7.21 -7.68
N GLN A 91 -3.13 -6.11 -8.02
CA GLN A 91 -1.83 -5.77 -7.46
C GLN A 91 -1.93 -5.42 -5.97
N ILE A 92 -2.96 -4.68 -5.56
CA ILE A 92 -3.24 -4.40 -4.15
C ILE A 92 -3.50 -5.72 -3.39
N GLN A 93 -4.33 -6.61 -3.94
CA GLN A 93 -4.61 -7.91 -3.32
C GLN A 93 -3.32 -8.71 -3.08
N ARG A 94 -2.48 -8.87 -4.11
CA ARG A 94 -1.19 -9.57 -3.97
C ARG A 94 -0.30 -8.96 -2.90
N MET A 95 -0.34 -7.63 -2.76
CA MET A 95 0.43 -6.94 -1.72
C MET A 95 -0.12 -7.21 -0.32
N LEU A 96 -1.43 -7.33 -0.18
CA LEU A 96 -2.09 -7.63 1.11
C LEU A 96 -1.91 -9.10 1.53
N GLU A 97 -1.85 -10.02 0.55
CA GLU A 97 -1.61 -11.44 0.77
C GLU A 97 -0.12 -11.78 1.04
N ASP A 98 0.79 -10.90 0.65
CA ASP A 98 2.23 -11.08 0.85
C ASP A 98 2.59 -10.86 2.32
N GLU A 99 2.89 -11.95 3.04
CA GLU A 99 3.24 -11.92 4.47
C GLU A 99 4.45 -11.03 4.79
N ASP A 100 5.29 -10.75 3.81
CA ASP A 100 6.45 -9.87 3.96
C ASP A 100 6.09 -8.38 3.88
N ILE A 101 4.83 -8.05 3.55
CA ILE A 101 4.38 -6.67 3.46
C ILE A 101 3.70 -6.23 4.75
N PHE A 102 4.28 -5.23 5.36
CA PHE A 102 3.84 -4.61 6.61
C PHE A 102 2.35 -4.19 6.58
N PHE A 103 1.84 -3.72 5.41
CA PHE A 103 0.47 -3.22 5.29
C PHE A 103 -0.59 -4.29 5.60
N GLY A 104 -0.44 -5.51 5.07
CA GLY A 104 -1.38 -6.59 5.34
C GLY A 104 -1.47 -6.94 6.83
N ARG A 105 -0.35 -6.78 7.57
CA ARG A 105 -0.30 -7.06 9.01
C ARG A 105 -0.90 -5.95 9.88
N VAL A 106 -0.86 -4.71 9.41
CA VAL A 106 -1.41 -3.55 10.15
C VAL A 106 -2.75 -3.07 9.60
N ALA A 107 -3.35 -3.82 8.69
CA ALA A 107 -4.54 -3.44 7.94
C ALA A 107 -5.69 -2.89 8.82
N ASN A 108 -5.87 -3.44 10.02
CA ASN A 108 -6.89 -3.00 11.00
C ASN A 108 -6.42 -1.88 11.93
N SER A 109 -5.25 -1.27 11.68
CA SER A 109 -4.74 -0.20 12.54
C SER A 109 -5.03 1.19 11.99
N HIS A 110 -5.00 2.19 12.87
CA HIS A 110 -5.08 3.61 12.48
C HIS A 110 -3.97 3.98 11.46
N VAL A 111 -2.83 3.34 11.54
CA VAL A 111 -1.69 3.55 10.63
C VAL A 111 -2.02 3.07 9.22
N ALA A 112 -2.73 1.95 9.07
CA ALA A 112 -3.17 1.48 7.76
C ALA A 112 -4.03 2.50 7.03
N ARG A 113 -4.90 3.22 7.76
CA ARG A 113 -5.69 4.31 7.18
C ARG A 113 -4.81 5.42 6.60
N GLN A 114 -3.80 5.87 7.35
CA GLN A 114 -2.86 6.89 6.88
C GLN A 114 -2.04 6.41 5.67
N MET A 115 -1.57 5.17 5.72
CA MET A 115 -0.84 4.54 4.61
C MET A 115 -1.72 4.44 3.35
N GLY A 116 -2.96 3.98 3.50
CA GLY A 116 -3.92 3.88 2.40
C GLY A 116 -4.20 5.26 1.77
N GLN A 117 -4.45 6.28 2.58
CA GLN A 117 -4.67 7.65 2.09
C GLN A 117 -3.44 8.20 1.36
N GLN A 118 -2.24 7.95 1.88
CA GLN A 118 -1.00 8.38 1.23
C GLN A 118 -0.80 7.65 -0.12
N LEU A 119 -1.02 6.34 -0.16
CA LEU A 119 -0.92 5.55 -1.38
C LEU A 119 -1.93 6.03 -2.43
N CYS A 120 -3.19 6.25 -2.04
CA CYS A 120 -4.22 6.78 -2.93
C CYS A 120 -3.87 8.15 -3.49
N ARG A 121 -3.31 9.05 -2.68
CA ARG A 121 -2.84 10.34 -3.16
C ARG A 121 -1.74 10.21 -4.21
N ILE A 122 -0.72 9.39 -3.94
CA ILE A 122 0.38 9.17 -4.89
C ILE A 122 -0.14 8.53 -6.18
N LEU A 123 -1.03 7.56 -6.07
CA LEU A 123 -1.64 6.90 -7.23
C LEU A 123 -2.47 7.88 -8.07
N LEU A 124 -3.26 8.73 -7.42
CA LEU A 124 -4.05 9.76 -8.09
C LEU A 124 -3.15 10.74 -8.84
N GLU A 125 -2.11 11.27 -8.18
CA GLU A 125 -1.13 12.17 -8.80
C GLU A 125 -0.46 11.51 -10.00
N TYR A 126 -0.10 10.23 -9.87
CA TYR A 126 0.51 9.46 -10.96
C TYR A 126 -0.45 9.29 -12.15
N LEU A 127 -1.69 8.88 -11.92
CA LEU A 127 -2.68 8.69 -12.99
C LEU A 127 -2.98 10.01 -13.72
N LEU A 128 -3.14 11.12 -12.99
CA LEU A 128 -3.37 12.42 -13.59
C LEU A 128 -2.15 12.94 -14.37
N ALA A 129 -0.93 12.68 -13.91
CA ALA A 129 0.28 13.03 -14.64
C ALA A 129 0.47 12.24 -15.95
N HIS A 130 -0.14 11.06 -16.06
CA HIS A 130 -0.06 10.17 -17.23
C HIS A 130 -1.40 10.04 -17.95
N GLU A 131 -2.27 11.04 -17.84
CA GLU A 131 -3.64 11.03 -18.38
C GLU A 131 -3.71 10.70 -19.87
N GLN A 132 -2.77 11.21 -20.66
CA GLN A 132 -2.70 10.97 -22.10
C GLN A 132 -2.27 9.53 -22.41
N GLU A 133 -1.34 8.99 -21.64
CA GLU A 133 -0.82 7.63 -21.81
C GLU A 133 -1.92 6.59 -21.58
N TYR A 134 -2.76 6.83 -20.57
CA TYR A 134 -3.89 5.94 -20.24
C TYR A 134 -5.21 6.33 -20.94
N GLY A 135 -5.20 7.33 -21.81
CA GLY A 135 -6.39 7.79 -22.53
C GLY A 135 -7.48 8.38 -21.64
N LEU A 136 -7.15 8.78 -20.42
CA LEU A 136 -8.10 9.29 -19.42
C LEU A 136 -8.79 10.57 -19.89
N SER A 137 -8.06 11.46 -20.56
CA SER A 137 -8.57 12.74 -21.06
C SER A 137 -9.66 12.62 -22.14
N SER A 138 -9.91 11.42 -22.68
CA SER A 138 -11.00 11.15 -23.62
C SER A 138 -12.37 11.02 -22.95
N TYR A 139 -12.42 10.90 -21.63
CA TYR A 139 -13.66 10.74 -20.85
C TYR A 139 -14.07 12.08 -20.22
N GLU A 140 -15.37 12.38 -20.31
CA GLU A 140 -15.92 13.57 -19.66
C GLU A 140 -15.77 13.46 -18.13
N ASP A 141 -15.36 14.56 -17.47
CA ASP A 141 -15.16 14.65 -16.04
C ASP A 141 -14.17 13.60 -15.45
N TYR A 142 -13.25 13.08 -16.27
CA TYR A 142 -12.33 11.99 -15.87
C TYR A 142 -11.59 12.26 -14.57
N GLU A 143 -11.18 13.50 -14.31
CA GLU A 143 -10.48 13.85 -13.06
C GLU A 143 -11.39 13.65 -11.84
N LEU A 144 -12.66 14.08 -11.92
CA LEU A 144 -13.65 13.89 -10.85
C LEU A 144 -13.97 12.41 -10.65
N LYS A 145 -14.15 11.66 -11.75
CA LYS A 145 -14.39 10.21 -11.71
C LYS A 145 -13.23 9.46 -11.06
N ILE A 146 -11.97 9.77 -11.43
CA ILE A 146 -10.79 9.15 -10.81
C ILE A 146 -10.72 9.47 -9.31
N ARG A 147 -10.89 10.74 -8.93
CA ARG A 147 -10.90 11.15 -7.51
C ARG A 147 -11.99 10.43 -6.72
N PHE A 148 -13.18 10.30 -7.29
CA PHE A 148 -14.30 9.57 -6.70
C PHE A 148 -13.97 8.08 -6.53
N CYS A 149 -13.47 7.42 -7.59
CA CYS A 149 -13.10 6.01 -7.55
C CYS A 149 -11.98 5.73 -6.54
N VAL A 150 -10.90 6.51 -6.57
CA VAL A 150 -9.76 6.33 -5.65
C VAL A 150 -10.19 6.59 -4.19
N GLY A 151 -10.96 7.64 -3.94
CA GLY A 151 -11.48 7.96 -2.61
C GLY A 151 -12.45 6.89 -2.10
N GLY A 152 -13.39 6.46 -2.94
CA GLY A 152 -14.35 5.41 -2.61
C GLY A 152 -13.67 4.07 -2.34
N LEU A 153 -12.72 3.66 -3.17
CA LEU A 153 -11.93 2.44 -2.95
C LEU A 153 -11.17 2.50 -1.63
N SER A 154 -10.54 3.63 -1.32
CA SER A 154 -9.80 3.81 -0.06
C SER A 154 -10.71 3.58 1.15
N GLN A 155 -11.94 4.13 1.14
CA GLN A 155 -12.91 3.94 2.23
C GLN A 155 -13.39 2.50 2.29
N LEU A 156 -13.77 1.91 1.15
CA LEU A 156 -14.30 0.54 1.12
C LEU A 156 -13.26 -0.51 1.53
N TYR A 157 -11.97 -0.32 1.25
CA TYR A 157 -10.92 -1.17 1.81
C TYR A 157 -10.85 -1.05 3.33
N GLN A 158 -10.99 0.16 3.87
CA GLN A 158 -11.01 0.35 5.33
C GLN A 158 -12.21 -0.36 5.97
N ASP A 159 -13.40 -0.25 5.39
CA ASP A 159 -14.62 -0.90 5.86
C ASP A 159 -14.49 -2.43 5.77
N TRP A 160 -13.87 -2.94 4.70
CA TRP A 160 -13.59 -4.37 4.55
C TRP A 160 -12.63 -4.88 5.63
N PHE A 161 -11.52 -4.17 5.89
CA PHE A 161 -10.58 -4.52 6.95
C PHE A 161 -11.18 -4.39 8.35
N ALA A 162 -12.13 -3.47 8.55
CA ALA A 162 -12.87 -3.35 9.79
C ALA A 162 -13.90 -4.48 10.01
N GLY A 163 -14.11 -5.33 8.98
CA GLY A 163 -15.11 -6.41 9.03
C GLY A 163 -16.55 -5.93 8.81
N GLU A 164 -16.75 -4.69 8.37
CA GLU A 164 -18.06 -4.14 8.07
C GLU A 164 -18.63 -4.69 6.76
N LEU A 165 -17.78 -5.15 5.86
CA LEU A 165 -18.14 -5.78 4.59
C LEU A 165 -17.91 -7.30 4.66
N HIS A 166 -19.01 -8.07 4.57
CA HIS A 166 -18.98 -9.52 4.67
C HIS A 166 -18.82 -10.19 3.29
N CYS A 167 -17.60 -10.15 2.76
CA CYS A 167 -17.24 -10.83 1.51
C CYS A 167 -15.73 -11.19 1.51
N THR A 168 -15.35 -12.15 0.67
CA THR A 168 -13.93 -12.44 0.46
C THR A 168 -13.23 -11.30 -0.26
N MET A 169 -11.90 -11.24 -0.19
CA MET A 169 -11.12 -10.25 -0.93
C MET A 169 -11.34 -10.36 -2.45
N GLU A 170 -11.44 -11.58 -2.96
CA GLU A 170 -11.71 -11.83 -4.37
C GLU A 170 -13.09 -11.28 -4.79
N GLU A 171 -14.15 -11.60 -4.03
CA GLU A 171 -15.50 -11.06 -4.29
C GLU A 171 -15.54 -9.54 -4.18
N PHE A 172 -14.82 -8.97 -3.21
CA PHE A 172 -14.68 -7.53 -3.04
C PHE A 172 -14.05 -6.90 -4.29
N ASN A 173 -12.90 -7.38 -4.71
CA ASN A 173 -12.19 -6.83 -5.89
C ASN A 173 -13.02 -6.96 -7.17
N GLN A 174 -13.67 -8.08 -7.41
CA GLN A 174 -14.55 -8.25 -8.57
C GLN A 174 -15.73 -7.26 -8.60
N LYS A 175 -16.30 -6.96 -7.42
CA LYS A 175 -17.37 -5.94 -7.30
C LYS A 175 -16.82 -4.54 -7.54
N MET A 176 -15.65 -4.23 -6.97
CA MET A 176 -15.02 -2.91 -7.12
C MET A 176 -14.58 -2.63 -8.55
N GLU A 177 -14.01 -3.61 -9.24
CA GLU A 177 -13.65 -3.49 -10.65
C GLU A 177 -14.86 -3.08 -11.50
N ARG A 178 -16.00 -3.77 -11.32
CA ARG A 178 -17.24 -3.44 -12.05
C ARG A 178 -17.74 -2.03 -11.73
N ILE A 179 -17.70 -1.61 -10.48
CA ILE A 179 -18.13 -0.27 -10.05
C ILE A 179 -17.22 0.79 -10.67
N VAL A 180 -15.91 0.60 -10.60
CA VAL A 180 -14.94 1.57 -11.16
C VAL A 180 -15.11 1.67 -12.68
N VAL A 181 -15.17 0.54 -13.39
CA VAL A 181 -15.38 0.53 -14.86
C VAL A 181 -16.69 1.24 -15.21
N SER A 182 -17.80 0.94 -14.53
CA SER A 182 -19.09 1.59 -14.82
C SER A 182 -19.11 3.08 -14.47
N THR A 183 -18.30 3.54 -13.54
CA THR A 183 -18.20 4.96 -13.18
C THR A 183 -17.39 5.74 -14.21
N MET A 184 -16.39 5.09 -14.82
CA MET A 184 -15.55 5.74 -15.84
C MET A 184 -16.29 5.95 -17.16
N HIS A 185 -17.25 5.12 -17.52
CA HIS A 185 -18.13 5.28 -18.68
C HIS A 185 -19.29 6.22 -18.40
#